data_bc7e46b7c72b35150ff1de3a3dfaeb44
#
_entry.id   bc7e46b7c72b35150ff1de3a3dfaeb44
#
_cell.length_a   1.000
_cell.length_b   1.000
_cell.length_c   1.000
_cell.angle_alpha   90.00
_cell.angle_beta   90.00
_cell.angle_gamma   90.00
#
_symmetry.space_group_name_H-M   'P 1'
#
loop_
_entity.id
_entity.type
_entity.pdbx_description
1 polymer ?
#
loop_
_entity_poly.entity_id
_entity_poly.type
_entity_poly.pdbx_seq_one_letter_code
_entity_poly.pdbx_strand_id
1 'polypeptide(L)'
;MITKRIIPCLDVKDGRVVKGVNFLGLSDVSSPVKLAKYYSDCGADELVFYDITASAEGRALFTDILTEVASTIFIPLTVGGGIHTVEDFDRVLKCGADKVSVNSGAIRDPSLITKAAKKYGDQCVVLSVDAKRVDGQFRVFAKGGREDTGLDAIEWIKKGVASGAGEIVLNSIDTDGVKGGFDLEMLAAVCDVVSVPVIASGGAGCAEDFVTLFQTLPKVDAGLAASIFHFGEVEIPALKAELSRRGIHMRLR
;
A
#
# COMPACT_ATOMS: atom_id res chain seq x y z
N MET A 1 -2.75 -14.35 -18.66
CA MET A 1 -3.34 -13.92 -17.36
C MET A 1 -2.25 -13.20 -16.57
N ILE A 2 -2.56 -12.08 -15.93
CA ILE A 2 -1.59 -11.34 -15.08
C ILE A 2 -1.48 -12.08 -13.74
N THR A 3 -0.26 -12.24 -13.23
CA THR A 3 -0.01 -12.84 -11.91
C THR A 3 -0.44 -11.89 -10.79
N LYS A 4 -1.01 -12.44 -9.72
CA LYS A 4 -1.31 -11.69 -8.50
C LYS A 4 -0.05 -11.45 -7.69
N ARG A 5 0.02 -10.32 -6.98
CA ARG A 5 1.18 -9.93 -6.18
C ARG A 5 0.87 -10.05 -4.68
N ILE A 6 1.84 -10.53 -3.91
CA ILE A 6 1.84 -10.50 -2.44
C ILE A 6 2.85 -9.45 -2.00
N ILE A 7 2.34 -8.45 -1.27
CA ILE A 7 3.08 -7.23 -0.95
C ILE A 7 3.17 -7.04 0.57
N PRO A 8 4.32 -7.26 1.21
CA PRO A 8 4.56 -6.82 2.58
C PRO A 8 4.60 -5.29 2.67
N CYS A 9 4.06 -4.74 3.76
CA CYS A 9 4.14 -3.31 4.06
C CYS A 9 5.00 -3.07 5.30
N LEU A 10 5.99 -2.19 5.20
CA LEU A 10 6.79 -1.70 6.32
C LEU A 10 6.25 -0.35 6.80
N ASP A 11 5.50 -0.35 7.89
CA ASP A 11 5.10 0.88 8.58
C ASP A 11 6.26 1.36 9.45
N VAL A 12 6.90 2.47 9.06
CA VAL A 12 8.11 2.97 9.71
C VAL A 12 7.80 4.21 10.54
N LYS A 13 8.26 4.18 11.79
CA LYS A 13 8.24 5.30 12.73
C LYS A 13 9.59 5.40 13.43
N ASP A 14 10.16 6.60 13.51
CA ASP A 14 11.46 6.85 14.16
C ASP A 14 12.57 5.88 13.69
N GLY A 15 12.56 5.55 12.39
CA GLY A 15 13.53 4.64 11.78
C GLY A 15 13.35 3.16 12.13
N ARG A 16 12.24 2.77 12.76
CA ARG A 16 11.91 1.38 13.12
C ARG A 16 10.61 0.95 12.47
N VAL A 17 10.52 -0.33 12.11
CA VAL A 17 9.23 -0.91 11.69
C VAL A 17 8.38 -1.11 12.93
N VAL A 18 7.16 -0.60 12.87
CA VAL A 18 6.17 -0.68 13.94
C VAL A 18 4.86 -1.26 13.42
N LYS A 19 4.04 -1.82 14.31
CA LYS A 19 2.68 -2.24 13.96
C LYS A 19 1.73 -2.01 15.12
N GLY A 20 0.52 -1.57 14.79
CA GLY A 20 -0.60 -1.41 15.70
C GLY A 20 -1.91 -1.92 15.09
N VAL A 21 -3.01 -1.73 15.81
CA VAL A 21 -4.38 -2.01 15.34
C VAL A 21 -5.08 -0.68 15.10
N ASN A 22 -5.74 -0.50 13.95
CA ASN A 22 -6.41 0.75 13.56
C ASN A 22 -5.50 1.98 13.75
N PHE A 23 -4.21 1.87 13.39
CA PHE A 23 -3.18 2.90 13.57
C PHE A 23 -2.89 3.32 15.04
N LEU A 24 -3.31 2.53 16.02
CA LEU A 24 -3.11 2.79 17.45
C LEU A 24 -2.26 1.68 18.10
N GLY A 25 -1.67 1.98 19.28
CA GLY A 25 -0.95 0.98 20.07
C GLY A 25 0.28 0.41 19.40
N LEU A 26 1.09 1.25 18.73
CA LEU A 26 2.27 0.84 17.96
C LEU A 26 3.32 0.14 18.82
N SER A 27 3.73 -1.06 18.41
CA SER A 27 4.86 -1.82 18.97
C SER A 27 6.01 -1.91 17.96
N ASP A 28 7.26 -1.90 18.46
CA ASP A 28 8.46 -2.10 17.64
C ASP A 28 8.54 -3.55 17.16
N VAL A 29 8.80 -3.72 15.86
CA VAL A 29 8.93 -5.03 15.24
C VAL A 29 10.40 -5.34 14.91
N SER A 30 11.06 -4.51 14.11
CA SER A 30 12.42 -4.77 13.63
C SER A 30 13.04 -3.56 12.90
N SER A 31 14.29 -3.74 12.44
CA SER A 31 14.94 -2.83 11.48
C SER A 31 14.28 -2.95 10.09
N PRO A 32 13.94 -1.83 9.43
CA PRO A 32 13.40 -1.83 8.06
C PRO A 32 14.28 -2.60 7.07
N VAL A 33 15.58 -2.42 7.13
CA VAL A 33 16.57 -3.04 6.22
C VAL A 33 16.55 -4.56 6.35
N LYS A 34 16.54 -5.09 7.60
CA LYS A 34 16.50 -6.54 7.84
C LYS A 34 15.21 -7.16 7.33
N LEU A 35 14.07 -6.54 7.57
CA LEU A 35 12.78 -7.04 7.10
C LEU A 35 12.65 -6.93 5.58
N ALA A 36 13.10 -5.84 4.98
CA ALA A 36 13.09 -5.66 3.53
C ALA A 36 13.89 -6.78 2.84
N LYS A 37 15.12 -7.03 3.32
CA LYS A 37 15.94 -8.14 2.81
C LYS A 37 15.24 -9.48 2.97
N TYR A 38 14.70 -9.77 4.14
CA TYR A 38 13.98 -11.01 4.41
C TYR A 38 12.81 -11.22 3.42
N TYR A 39 11.97 -10.21 3.20
CA TYR A 39 10.85 -10.32 2.28
C TYR A 39 11.28 -10.47 0.82
N SER A 40 12.33 -9.75 0.40
CA SER A 40 12.91 -9.92 -0.92
C SER A 40 13.42 -11.36 -1.12
N ASP A 41 14.11 -11.92 -0.13
CA ASP A 41 14.65 -13.28 -0.18
C ASP A 41 13.53 -14.35 -0.12
N CYS A 42 12.44 -14.10 0.61
CA CYS A 42 11.28 -14.98 0.70
C CYS A 42 10.37 -14.96 -0.54
N GLY A 43 10.65 -14.10 -1.54
CA GLY A 43 9.90 -14.07 -2.79
C GLY A 43 8.63 -13.23 -2.74
N ALA A 44 8.56 -12.19 -1.93
CA ALA A 44 7.60 -11.13 -2.08
C ALA A 44 7.65 -10.56 -3.52
N ASP A 45 6.54 -10.09 -4.03
CA ASP A 45 6.47 -9.58 -5.40
C ASP A 45 6.81 -8.10 -5.50
N GLU A 46 6.61 -7.36 -4.42
CA GLU A 46 6.88 -5.94 -4.25
C GLU A 46 7.01 -5.66 -2.76
N LEU A 47 7.62 -4.55 -2.36
CA LEU A 47 7.67 -4.05 -0.99
C LEU A 47 7.09 -2.64 -0.92
N VAL A 48 6.30 -2.38 0.10
CA VAL A 48 5.82 -1.03 0.43
C VAL A 48 6.53 -0.53 1.68
N PHE A 49 7.01 0.71 1.65
CA PHE A 49 7.65 1.41 2.76
C PHE A 49 6.85 2.69 3.03
N TYR A 50 6.20 2.76 4.18
CA TYR A 50 5.48 3.95 4.63
C TYR A 50 6.13 4.56 5.87
N ASP A 51 6.56 5.84 5.78
CA ASP A 51 6.83 6.66 6.95
C ASP A 51 5.49 7.19 7.48
N ILE A 52 4.95 6.52 8.49
CA ILE A 52 3.58 6.75 8.97
C ILE A 52 3.41 8.02 9.81
N THR A 53 4.50 8.68 10.19
CA THR A 53 4.46 9.92 10.98
C THR A 53 4.88 11.17 10.20
N ALA A 54 5.62 11.01 9.11
CA ALA A 54 6.15 12.14 8.33
C ALA A 54 5.09 13.17 7.92
N SER A 55 3.93 12.70 7.43
CA SER A 55 2.83 13.57 7.01
C SER A 55 2.17 14.31 8.17
N ALA A 56 2.03 13.66 9.33
CA ALA A 56 1.43 14.25 10.53
C ALA A 56 2.39 15.24 11.22
N GLU A 57 3.69 14.96 11.19
CA GLU A 57 4.74 15.77 11.80
C GLU A 57 5.24 16.89 10.87
N GLY A 58 4.83 16.88 9.60
CA GLY A 58 5.27 17.87 8.61
C GLY A 58 6.75 17.80 8.27
N ARG A 59 7.39 16.65 8.45
CA ARG A 59 8.82 16.41 8.16
C ARG A 59 9.04 15.63 6.87
N ALA A 60 10.27 15.68 6.39
CA ALA A 60 10.70 14.84 5.27
C ALA A 60 10.82 13.36 5.70
N LEU A 61 10.67 12.46 4.74
CA LEU A 61 10.86 11.01 4.87
C LEU A 61 12.32 10.68 5.21
N PHE A 62 12.58 9.57 5.90
CA PHE A 62 13.91 9.05 6.24
C PHE A 62 14.66 8.53 5.01
N THR A 63 15.38 9.41 4.31
CA THR A 63 16.07 9.10 3.05
C THR A 63 17.24 8.13 3.21
N ASP A 64 17.98 8.22 4.31
CA ASP A 64 19.15 7.35 4.55
C ASP A 64 18.72 5.90 4.73
N ILE A 65 17.69 5.65 5.55
CA ILE A 65 17.11 4.32 5.75
C ILE A 65 16.50 3.80 4.44
N LEU A 66 15.82 4.66 3.69
CA LEU A 66 15.25 4.29 2.41
C LEU A 66 16.32 3.84 1.40
N THR A 67 17.43 4.58 1.30
CA THR A 67 18.56 4.24 0.42
C THR A 67 19.17 2.89 0.82
N GLU A 68 19.33 2.63 2.12
CA GLU A 68 19.83 1.36 2.61
C GLU A 68 18.87 0.20 2.29
N VAL A 69 17.56 0.38 2.50
CA VAL A 69 16.52 -0.59 2.11
C VAL A 69 16.60 -0.88 0.61
N ALA A 70 16.57 0.15 -0.23
CA ALA A 70 16.60 0.01 -1.69
C ALA A 70 17.84 -0.74 -2.19
N SER A 71 19.00 -0.55 -1.53
CA SER A 71 20.25 -1.23 -1.91
C SER A 71 20.28 -2.73 -1.56
N THR A 72 19.38 -3.20 -0.71
CA THR A 72 19.38 -4.60 -0.22
C THR A 72 18.33 -5.50 -0.86
N ILE A 73 17.39 -4.95 -1.63
CA ILE A 73 16.28 -5.69 -2.23
C ILE A 73 16.38 -5.72 -3.75
N PHE A 74 15.78 -6.75 -4.38
CA PHE A 74 15.72 -6.96 -5.83
C PHE A 74 14.28 -7.10 -6.35
N ILE A 75 13.32 -6.55 -5.60
CA ILE A 75 11.90 -6.47 -5.93
C ILE A 75 11.48 -5.00 -5.98
N PRO A 76 10.43 -4.62 -6.72
CA PRO A 76 9.96 -3.25 -6.77
C PRO A 76 9.67 -2.66 -5.39
N LEU A 77 10.03 -1.40 -5.20
CA LEU A 77 9.85 -0.66 -3.95
C LEU A 77 8.92 0.52 -4.17
N THR A 78 7.77 0.48 -3.50
CA THR A 78 6.84 1.60 -3.40
C THR A 78 7.04 2.33 -2.08
N VAL A 79 7.19 3.66 -2.13
CA VAL A 79 7.50 4.47 -0.96
C VAL A 79 6.47 5.58 -0.78
N GLY A 80 6.02 5.79 0.46
CA GLY A 80 5.09 6.85 0.81
C GLY A 80 5.34 7.41 2.22
N GLY A 81 4.57 8.44 2.55
CA GLY A 81 4.70 9.19 3.79
C GLY A 81 5.41 10.52 3.59
N GLY A 82 4.77 11.63 3.98
CA GLY A 82 5.35 12.97 3.89
C GLY A 82 5.59 13.48 2.46
N ILE A 83 4.94 12.93 1.45
CA ILE A 83 5.07 13.33 0.03
C ILE A 83 4.06 14.43 -0.27
N HIS A 84 4.54 15.62 -0.59
CA HIS A 84 3.71 16.81 -0.78
C HIS A 84 4.01 17.60 -2.06
N THR A 85 5.18 17.38 -2.67
CA THR A 85 5.67 18.13 -3.83
C THR A 85 6.27 17.18 -4.86
N VAL A 86 6.49 17.68 -6.08
CA VAL A 86 7.21 16.94 -7.14
C VAL A 86 8.69 16.73 -6.77
N GLU A 87 9.25 17.63 -5.98
CA GLU A 87 10.61 17.53 -5.44
C GLU A 87 10.72 16.38 -4.43
N ASP A 88 9.65 16.09 -3.67
CA ASP A 88 9.60 14.91 -2.80
C ASP A 88 9.63 13.62 -3.64
N PHE A 89 8.89 13.56 -4.76
CA PHE A 89 8.99 12.45 -5.71
C PHE A 89 10.42 12.26 -6.20
N ASP A 90 11.07 13.34 -6.66
CA ASP A 90 12.44 13.30 -7.17
C ASP A 90 13.41 12.74 -6.12
N ARG A 91 13.28 13.20 -4.88
CA ARG A 91 14.10 12.75 -3.76
C ARG A 91 13.93 11.26 -3.48
N VAL A 92 12.70 10.79 -3.42
CA VAL A 92 12.38 9.39 -3.11
C VAL A 92 12.81 8.44 -4.24
N LEU A 93 12.57 8.81 -5.49
CA LEU A 93 13.02 8.02 -6.65
C LEU A 93 14.55 7.95 -6.73
N LYS A 94 15.27 9.05 -6.41
CA LYS A 94 16.74 9.05 -6.35
C LYS A 94 17.31 8.20 -5.22
N CYS A 95 16.54 7.94 -4.16
CA CYS A 95 16.92 7.00 -3.10
C CYS A 95 16.72 5.53 -3.49
N GLY A 96 16.17 5.25 -4.68
CA GLY A 96 16.01 3.90 -5.22
C GLY A 96 14.58 3.35 -5.17
N ALA A 97 13.57 4.17 -4.89
CA ALA A 97 12.17 3.76 -5.06
C ALA A 97 11.80 3.63 -6.53
N ASP A 98 10.95 2.65 -6.87
CA ASP A 98 10.38 2.47 -8.21
C ASP A 98 9.08 3.24 -8.37
N LYS A 99 8.32 3.38 -7.27
CA LYS A 99 7.02 4.06 -7.23
C LYS A 99 6.91 4.93 -5.99
N VAL A 100 6.10 5.98 -6.10
CA VAL A 100 5.84 6.91 -4.99
C VAL A 100 4.35 6.94 -4.70
N SER A 101 4.01 6.66 -3.45
CA SER A 101 2.64 6.61 -2.95
C SER A 101 2.25 7.93 -2.29
N VAL A 102 1.13 8.50 -2.71
CA VAL A 102 0.58 9.75 -2.18
C VAL A 102 -0.85 9.57 -1.69
N ASN A 103 -1.17 10.18 -0.54
CA ASN A 103 -2.51 10.32 0.01
C ASN A 103 -2.74 11.79 0.40
N SER A 104 -2.40 12.21 1.62
CA SER A 104 -2.68 13.56 2.16
C SER A 104 -2.12 14.69 1.29
N GLY A 105 -0.96 14.47 0.64
CA GLY A 105 -0.38 15.45 -0.28
C GLY A 105 -1.26 15.67 -1.52
N ALA A 106 -1.81 14.60 -2.09
CA ALA A 106 -2.71 14.65 -3.24
C ALA A 106 -4.09 15.21 -2.86
N ILE A 107 -4.58 14.93 -1.66
CA ILE A 107 -5.84 15.51 -1.14
C ILE A 107 -5.70 17.04 -1.04
N ARG A 108 -4.58 17.52 -0.51
CA ARG A 108 -4.29 18.95 -0.36
C ARG A 108 -4.06 19.66 -1.70
N ASP A 109 -3.32 19.04 -2.61
CA ASP A 109 -3.08 19.54 -3.98
C ASP A 109 -3.25 18.41 -5.01
N PRO A 110 -4.45 18.22 -5.57
CA PRO A 110 -4.69 17.18 -6.58
C PRO A 110 -3.82 17.32 -7.84
N SER A 111 -3.30 18.53 -8.12
CA SER A 111 -2.40 18.74 -9.26
C SER A 111 -1.05 18.04 -9.12
N LEU A 112 -0.69 17.61 -7.89
CA LEU A 112 0.51 16.84 -7.62
C LEU A 112 0.55 15.54 -8.43
N ILE A 113 -0.58 14.81 -8.52
CA ILE A 113 -0.69 13.57 -9.31
C ILE A 113 -0.34 13.87 -10.77
N THR A 114 -0.97 14.88 -11.37
CA THR A 114 -0.75 15.24 -12.79
C THR A 114 0.69 15.71 -13.03
N LYS A 115 1.25 16.51 -12.13
CA LYS A 115 2.64 16.98 -12.26
C LYS A 115 3.64 15.84 -12.17
N ALA A 116 3.44 14.90 -11.22
CA ALA A 116 4.28 13.74 -11.04
C ALA A 116 4.18 12.78 -12.24
N ALA A 117 2.95 12.45 -12.68
CA ALA A 117 2.71 11.59 -13.83
C ALA A 117 3.34 12.14 -15.11
N LYS A 118 3.24 13.44 -15.38
CA LYS A 118 3.88 14.09 -16.53
C LYS A 118 5.41 14.01 -16.47
N LYS A 119 6.00 14.05 -15.30
CA LYS A 119 7.46 14.08 -15.14
C LYS A 119 8.08 12.69 -15.10
N TYR A 120 7.42 11.73 -14.46
CA TYR A 120 8.00 10.41 -14.16
C TYR A 120 7.25 9.25 -14.83
N GLY A 121 6.09 9.51 -15.41
CA GLY A 121 5.16 8.50 -15.93
C GLY A 121 4.14 8.06 -14.89
N ASP A 122 2.95 7.68 -15.35
CA ASP A 122 1.82 7.26 -14.51
C ASP A 122 2.21 6.06 -13.64
N GLN A 123 3.02 5.12 -14.19
CA GLN A 123 3.48 3.92 -13.50
C GLN A 123 4.29 4.20 -12.22
N CYS A 124 4.84 5.42 -12.08
CA CYS A 124 5.54 5.83 -10.86
C CYS A 124 4.61 6.41 -9.79
N VAL A 125 3.33 6.68 -10.12
CA VAL A 125 2.39 7.36 -9.23
C VAL A 125 1.37 6.37 -8.68
N VAL A 126 1.44 6.12 -7.38
CA VAL A 126 0.48 5.30 -6.64
C VAL A 126 -0.41 6.22 -5.82
N LEU A 127 -1.72 6.19 -6.04
CA LEU A 127 -2.67 6.88 -5.17
C LEU A 127 -3.08 5.94 -4.04
N SER A 128 -2.62 6.25 -2.83
CA SER A 128 -3.09 5.57 -1.62
C SER A 128 -4.34 6.25 -1.09
N VAL A 129 -5.35 5.45 -0.78
CA VAL A 129 -6.64 5.93 -0.28
C VAL A 129 -6.98 5.18 1.00
N ASP A 130 -6.90 5.89 2.12
CA ASP A 130 -7.44 5.40 3.38
C ASP A 130 -8.94 5.70 3.38
N ALA A 131 -9.77 4.68 3.36
CA ALA A 131 -11.22 4.84 3.27
C ALA A 131 -11.92 4.15 4.44
N LYS A 132 -13.05 4.74 4.86
CA LYS A 132 -13.89 4.26 5.95
C LYS A 132 -15.36 4.43 5.60
N ARG A 133 -16.23 3.53 6.13
CA ARG A 133 -17.68 3.72 6.05
C ARG A 133 -18.14 4.78 7.06
N VAL A 134 -18.79 5.83 6.54
CA VAL A 134 -19.43 6.88 7.33
C VAL A 134 -20.82 7.09 6.73
N ASP A 135 -21.86 6.89 7.52
CA ASP A 135 -23.27 7.06 7.10
C ASP A 135 -23.61 6.29 5.80
N GLY A 136 -23.08 5.07 5.65
CA GLY A 136 -23.32 4.20 4.49
C GLY A 136 -22.54 4.58 3.22
N GLN A 137 -21.62 5.55 3.29
CA GLN A 137 -20.74 5.96 2.19
C GLN A 137 -19.28 5.63 2.50
N PHE A 138 -18.47 5.39 1.47
CA PHE A 138 -17.02 5.27 1.60
C PHE A 138 -16.39 6.67 1.56
N ARG A 139 -15.86 7.13 2.68
CA ARG A 139 -15.20 8.43 2.79
C ARG A 139 -13.70 8.31 2.85
N VAL A 140 -13.01 9.27 2.23
CA VAL A 140 -11.55 9.38 2.25
C VAL A 140 -11.08 10.02 3.54
N PHE A 141 -10.04 9.44 4.13
CA PHE A 141 -9.37 9.98 5.31
C PHE A 141 -7.94 10.41 4.98
N ALA A 142 -7.51 11.51 5.59
CA ALA A 142 -6.17 12.04 5.52
C ALA A 142 -5.37 11.77 6.80
N LYS A 143 -4.06 12.10 6.79
CA LYS A 143 -3.16 12.07 7.95
C LYS A 143 -3.11 10.71 8.64
N GLY A 144 -3.05 9.62 7.85
CA GLY A 144 -3.04 8.26 8.38
C GLY A 144 -4.34 7.91 9.08
N GLY A 145 -5.47 8.14 8.42
CA GLY A 145 -6.79 7.75 8.91
C GLY A 145 -7.38 8.61 10.03
N ARG A 146 -6.78 9.78 10.33
CA ARG A 146 -7.17 10.62 11.48
C ARG A 146 -8.14 11.74 11.15
N GLU A 147 -8.23 12.15 9.89
CA GLU A 147 -9.02 13.30 9.45
C GLU A 147 -9.98 12.90 8.34
N ASP A 148 -11.30 12.96 8.64
CA ASP A 148 -12.34 12.79 7.61
C ASP A 148 -12.31 14.01 6.68
N THR A 149 -12.09 13.77 5.41
CA THR A 149 -12.01 14.83 4.39
C THR A 149 -13.37 15.22 3.82
N GLY A 150 -14.42 14.44 4.10
CA GLY A 150 -15.72 14.58 3.48
C GLY A 150 -15.79 14.16 2.01
N LEU A 151 -14.66 13.74 1.40
CA LEU A 151 -14.62 13.28 0.01
C LEU A 151 -15.18 11.86 -0.11
N ASP A 152 -16.01 11.61 -1.12
CA ASP A 152 -16.40 10.27 -1.53
C ASP A 152 -15.18 9.53 -2.12
N ALA A 153 -14.91 8.32 -1.64
CA ALA A 153 -13.71 7.56 -2.02
C ALA A 153 -13.75 7.13 -3.49
N ILE A 154 -14.91 6.77 -4.01
CA ILE A 154 -15.05 6.31 -5.41
C ILE A 154 -14.80 7.47 -6.37
N GLU A 155 -15.41 8.63 -6.11
CA GLU A 155 -15.23 9.83 -6.94
C GLU A 155 -13.78 10.36 -6.84
N TRP A 156 -13.17 10.29 -5.65
CA TRP A 156 -11.78 10.67 -5.46
C TRP A 156 -10.82 9.78 -6.26
N ILE A 157 -11.02 8.46 -6.23
CA ILE A 157 -10.20 7.49 -6.97
C ILE A 157 -10.36 7.72 -8.49
N LYS A 158 -11.57 7.88 -9.00
CA LYS A 158 -11.82 8.20 -10.42
C LYS A 158 -11.06 9.46 -10.84
N LYS A 159 -11.12 10.51 -10.03
CA LYS A 159 -10.40 11.76 -10.29
C LYS A 159 -8.89 11.56 -10.26
N GLY A 160 -8.38 10.77 -9.32
CA GLY A 160 -6.95 10.45 -9.22
C GLY A 160 -6.43 9.69 -10.43
N VAL A 161 -7.16 8.68 -10.90
CA VAL A 161 -6.81 7.93 -12.12
C VAL A 161 -6.86 8.85 -13.35
N ALA A 162 -7.90 9.67 -13.49
CA ALA A 162 -7.98 10.65 -14.58
C ALA A 162 -6.85 11.70 -14.53
N SER A 163 -6.26 11.93 -13.36
CA SER A 163 -5.13 12.84 -13.16
C SER A 163 -3.75 12.18 -13.43
N GLY A 164 -3.70 10.85 -13.65
CA GLY A 164 -2.48 10.12 -13.97
C GLY A 164 -1.95 9.23 -12.86
N ALA A 165 -2.77 8.85 -11.87
CA ALA A 165 -2.39 7.76 -10.97
C ALA A 165 -2.40 6.43 -11.74
N GLY A 166 -1.27 5.74 -11.79
CA GLY A 166 -1.11 4.48 -12.51
C GLY A 166 -1.41 3.24 -11.67
N GLU A 167 -1.60 3.40 -10.37
CA GLU A 167 -1.96 2.32 -9.45
C GLU A 167 -2.70 2.87 -8.21
N ILE A 168 -3.58 2.07 -7.63
CA ILE A 168 -4.34 2.41 -6.42
C ILE A 168 -3.96 1.46 -5.29
N VAL A 169 -3.62 1.98 -4.12
CA VAL A 169 -3.65 1.24 -2.85
C VAL A 169 -4.92 1.65 -2.13
N LEU A 170 -5.84 0.73 -1.98
CA LEU A 170 -7.09 0.95 -1.23
C LEU A 170 -6.97 0.30 0.15
N ASN A 171 -6.89 1.13 1.17
CA ASN A 171 -6.80 0.70 2.56
C ASN A 171 -8.14 0.92 3.27
N SER A 172 -8.78 -0.17 3.70
CA SER A 172 -9.99 -0.10 4.51
C SER A 172 -9.61 0.10 5.99
N ILE A 173 -9.92 1.26 6.52
CA ILE A 173 -9.71 1.58 7.95
C ILE A 173 -10.56 0.68 8.85
N ASP A 174 -11.76 0.33 8.40
CA ASP A 174 -12.70 -0.49 9.16
C ASP A 174 -12.16 -1.91 9.42
N THR A 175 -11.37 -2.45 8.50
CA THR A 175 -10.82 -3.80 8.59
C THR A 175 -9.34 -3.84 8.98
N ASP A 176 -8.61 -2.70 8.95
CA ASP A 176 -7.17 -2.68 9.22
C ASP A 176 -6.83 -3.18 10.63
N GLY A 177 -5.98 -4.19 10.70
CA GLY A 177 -5.55 -4.84 11.96
C GLY A 177 -6.59 -5.75 12.61
N VAL A 178 -7.82 -5.83 12.07
CA VAL A 178 -8.92 -6.65 12.62
C VAL A 178 -8.74 -8.14 12.31
N LYS A 179 -8.01 -8.47 11.22
CA LYS A 179 -7.77 -9.86 10.76
C LYS A 179 -9.05 -10.64 10.43
N GLY A 180 -10.08 -9.96 9.96
CA GLY A 180 -11.38 -10.55 9.58
C GLY A 180 -11.59 -10.68 8.07
N GLY A 181 -10.54 -10.53 7.26
CA GLY A 181 -10.59 -10.52 5.80
C GLY A 181 -10.60 -9.12 5.22
N PHE A 182 -10.30 -9.04 3.91
CA PHE A 182 -10.33 -7.79 3.14
C PHE A 182 -11.75 -7.26 2.97
N ASP A 183 -11.89 -5.94 2.81
CA ASP A 183 -13.18 -5.29 2.53
C ASP A 183 -13.60 -5.49 1.06
N LEU A 184 -14.23 -6.63 0.79
CA LEU A 184 -14.59 -7.03 -0.57
C LEU A 184 -15.61 -6.09 -1.22
N GLU A 185 -16.52 -5.50 -0.43
CA GLU A 185 -17.53 -4.58 -0.95
C GLU A 185 -16.89 -3.29 -1.45
N MET A 186 -16.01 -2.69 -0.64
CA MET A 186 -15.30 -1.47 -1.01
C MET A 186 -14.38 -1.71 -2.21
N LEU A 187 -13.65 -2.83 -2.23
CA LEU A 187 -12.78 -3.22 -3.33
C LEU A 187 -13.56 -3.46 -4.63
N ALA A 188 -14.72 -4.12 -4.57
CA ALA A 188 -15.58 -4.34 -5.73
C ALA A 188 -16.02 -3.00 -6.33
N ALA A 189 -16.52 -2.08 -5.51
CA ALA A 189 -16.96 -0.76 -5.95
C ALA A 189 -15.84 0.03 -6.66
N VAL A 190 -14.59 -0.07 -6.17
CA VAL A 190 -13.45 0.57 -6.82
C VAL A 190 -13.06 -0.15 -8.12
N CYS A 191 -12.96 -1.47 -8.13
CA CYS A 191 -12.60 -2.26 -9.31
C CYS A 191 -13.59 -2.11 -10.48
N ASP A 192 -14.82 -1.70 -10.20
CA ASP A 192 -15.82 -1.47 -11.26
C ASP A 192 -15.67 -0.11 -11.96
N VAL A 193 -14.94 0.82 -11.37
CA VAL A 193 -14.83 2.20 -11.90
C VAL A 193 -13.42 2.56 -12.37
N VAL A 194 -12.41 1.70 -12.14
CA VAL A 194 -11.03 1.94 -12.59
C VAL A 194 -10.51 0.81 -13.49
N SER A 195 -9.51 1.15 -14.33
CA SER A 195 -8.79 0.21 -15.20
C SER A 195 -7.32 0.05 -14.82
N VAL A 196 -6.83 0.82 -13.86
CA VAL A 196 -5.47 0.68 -13.32
C VAL A 196 -5.41 -0.40 -12.26
N PRO A 197 -4.23 -0.98 -11.97
CA PRO A 197 -4.07 -1.97 -10.93
C PRO A 197 -4.57 -1.49 -9.56
N VAL A 198 -5.25 -2.40 -8.82
CA VAL A 198 -5.75 -2.16 -7.47
C VAL A 198 -5.08 -3.11 -6.49
N ILE A 199 -4.49 -2.54 -5.45
CA ILE A 199 -3.89 -3.23 -4.31
C ILE A 199 -4.86 -3.17 -3.15
N ALA A 200 -5.31 -4.33 -2.66
CA ALA A 200 -6.14 -4.44 -1.46
C ALA A 200 -5.28 -4.34 -0.19
N SER A 201 -5.66 -3.49 0.74
CA SER A 201 -4.99 -3.29 2.03
C SER A 201 -5.99 -3.22 3.18
N GLY A 202 -5.59 -3.74 4.34
CA GLY A 202 -6.40 -3.78 5.55
C GLY A 202 -7.28 -5.03 5.64
N GLY A 203 -7.15 -5.77 6.75
CA GLY A 203 -8.03 -6.87 7.11
C GLY A 203 -7.46 -8.27 6.99
N ALA A 204 -6.40 -8.50 6.22
CA ALA A 204 -5.82 -9.84 6.08
C ALA A 204 -5.39 -10.44 7.44
N GLY A 205 -5.88 -11.63 7.75
CA GLY A 205 -5.58 -12.39 8.97
C GLY A 205 -4.96 -13.75 8.70
N CYS A 206 -5.27 -14.36 7.53
CA CYS A 206 -4.79 -15.69 7.17
C CYS A 206 -4.69 -15.89 5.65
N ALA A 207 -4.18 -17.05 5.22
CA ALA A 207 -4.04 -17.38 3.80
C ALA A 207 -5.39 -17.43 3.06
N GLU A 208 -6.46 -17.89 3.74
CA GLU A 208 -7.80 -18.00 3.14
C GLU A 208 -8.38 -16.63 2.76
N ASP A 209 -8.00 -15.55 3.44
CA ASP A 209 -8.44 -14.20 3.10
C ASP A 209 -7.93 -13.78 1.72
N PHE A 210 -6.69 -14.15 1.37
CA PHE A 210 -6.14 -13.91 0.02
C PHE A 210 -6.80 -14.80 -1.04
N VAL A 211 -7.12 -16.06 -0.71
CA VAL A 211 -7.88 -16.95 -1.61
C VAL A 211 -9.22 -16.31 -1.91
N THR A 212 -9.96 -15.94 -0.86
CA THR A 212 -11.28 -15.30 -0.97
C THR A 212 -11.20 -14.01 -1.80
N LEU A 213 -10.21 -13.16 -1.52
CA LEU A 213 -9.98 -11.90 -2.25
C LEU A 213 -9.86 -12.16 -3.76
N PHE A 214 -8.90 -12.99 -4.17
CA PHE A 214 -8.57 -13.15 -5.58
C PHE A 214 -9.58 -14.00 -6.36
N GLN A 215 -10.30 -14.90 -5.69
CA GLN A 215 -11.37 -15.68 -6.32
C GLN A 215 -12.65 -14.86 -6.49
N THR A 216 -12.99 -14.03 -5.48
CA THR A 216 -14.20 -13.19 -5.52
C THR A 216 -14.00 -11.97 -6.41
N LEU A 217 -12.82 -11.36 -6.37
CA LEU A 217 -12.49 -10.12 -7.09
C LEU A 217 -11.27 -10.32 -8.00
N PRO A 218 -11.43 -10.99 -9.15
CA PRO A 218 -10.31 -11.25 -10.05
C PRO A 218 -9.70 -9.99 -10.67
N LYS A 219 -10.34 -8.82 -10.56
CA LYS A 219 -9.80 -7.52 -10.96
C LYS A 219 -8.80 -6.95 -9.96
N VAL A 220 -8.77 -7.40 -8.71
CA VAL A 220 -7.75 -6.99 -7.74
C VAL A 220 -6.40 -7.60 -8.11
N ASP A 221 -5.35 -6.79 -8.18
CA ASP A 221 -4.03 -7.19 -8.68
C ASP A 221 -3.07 -7.63 -7.60
N ALA A 222 -3.27 -7.16 -6.37
CA ALA A 222 -2.40 -7.48 -5.24
C ALA A 222 -3.13 -7.48 -3.90
N GLY A 223 -2.61 -8.28 -2.97
CA GLY A 223 -2.94 -8.20 -1.55
C GLY A 223 -1.75 -7.71 -0.74
N LEU A 224 -1.95 -6.65 0.02
CA LEU A 224 -0.96 -6.03 0.89
C LEU A 224 -1.30 -6.36 2.33
N ALA A 225 -0.29 -6.78 3.11
CA ALA A 225 -0.42 -7.02 4.53
C ALA A 225 0.88 -6.71 5.28
N ALA A 226 0.79 -6.50 6.59
CA ALA A 226 1.90 -6.20 7.47
C ALA A 226 2.02 -7.22 8.61
N SER A 227 1.13 -7.14 9.60
CA SER A 227 1.23 -7.89 10.86
C SER A 227 1.39 -9.40 10.68
N ILE A 228 0.58 -10.02 9.83
CA ILE A 228 0.61 -11.48 9.63
C ILE A 228 1.95 -11.98 9.07
N PHE A 229 2.64 -11.13 8.28
CA PHE A 229 3.98 -11.43 7.78
C PHE A 229 5.05 -11.11 8.83
N HIS A 230 4.92 -9.98 9.53
CA HIS A 230 5.90 -9.55 10.55
C HIS A 230 5.99 -10.50 11.72
N PHE A 231 4.86 -11.09 12.12
CA PHE A 231 4.78 -12.04 13.24
C PHE A 231 4.88 -13.50 12.82
N GLY A 232 5.13 -13.78 11.53
CA GLY A 232 5.28 -15.15 11.02
C GLY A 232 4.00 -15.98 11.08
N GLU A 233 2.83 -15.34 11.13
CA GLU A 233 1.53 -16.03 11.13
C GLU A 233 1.24 -16.63 9.75
N VAL A 234 1.74 -15.97 8.69
CA VAL A 234 1.65 -16.41 7.29
C VAL A 234 3.02 -16.25 6.63
N GLU A 235 3.57 -17.35 6.14
CA GLU A 235 4.82 -17.36 5.37
C GLU A 235 4.54 -17.12 3.89
N ILE A 236 5.19 -16.13 3.26
CA ILE A 236 4.94 -15.73 1.86
C ILE A 236 5.10 -16.88 0.88
N PRO A 237 6.15 -17.72 0.95
CA PRO A 237 6.28 -18.87 0.05
C PRO A 237 5.12 -19.87 0.17
N ALA A 238 4.70 -20.17 1.40
CA ALA A 238 3.59 -21.07 1.67
C ALA A 238 2.25 -20.50 1.16
N LEU A 239 2.01 -19.21 1.39
CA LEU A 239 0.83 -18.51 0.87
C LEU A 239 0.77 -18.59 -0.65
N LYS A 240 1.85 -18.26 -1.35
CA LYS A 240 1.91 -18.29 -2.82
C LYS A 240 1.70 -19.71 -3.37
N ALA A 241 2.25 -20.73 -2.72
CA ALA A 241 2.03 -22.12 -3.08
C ALA A 241 0.56 -22.53 -2.91
N GLU A 242 -0.09 -22.11 -1.81
CA GLU A 242 -1.52 -22.35 -1.57
C GLU A 242 -2.39 -21.66 -2.62
N LEU A 243 -2.16 -20.38 -2.89
CA LEU A 243 -2.86 -19.61 -3.91
C LEU A 243 -2.74 -20.29 -5.29
N SER A 244 -1.54 -20.73 -5.65
CA SER A 244 -1.29 -21.45 -6.90
C SER A 244 -2.08 -22.79 -6.96
N ARG A 245 -2.14 -23.55 -5.86
CA ARG A 245 -2.95 -24.78 -5.78
C ARG A 245 -4.45 -24.52 -5.93
N ARG A 246 -4.92 -23.34 -5.53
CA ARG A 246 -6.31 -22.89 -5.70
C ARG A 246 -6.58 -22.29 -7.08
N GLY A 247 -5.63 -22.37 -8.04
CA GLY A 247 -5.78 -21.87 -9.39
C GLY A 247 -5.56 -20.37 -9.58
N ILE A 248 -5.04 -19.68 -8.56
CA ILE A 248 -4.67 -18.27 -8.64
C ILE A 248 -3.25 -18.17 -9.19
N HIS A 249 -3.07 -17.39 -10.27
CA HIS A 249 -1.77 -17.25 -10.91
C HIS A 249 -0.78 -16.45 -10.04
N MET A 250 0.26 -17.13 -9.58
CA MET A 250 1.32 -16.56 -8.74
C MET A 250 2.68 -16.70 -9.43
N ARG A 251 3.59 -15.75 -9.16
CA ARG A 251 5.01 -15.93 -9.46
C ARG A 251 5.64 -16.79 -8.36
N LEU A 252 5.92 -18.03 -8.67
CA LEU A 252 6.67 -18.93 -7.77
C LEU A 252 8.16 -18.76 -8.05
N ARG A 253 8.96 -18.75 -6.99
CA ARG A 253 10.42 -18.82 -7.06
C ARG A 253 10.87 -20.26 -6.98
#